data_17083afd99dc83ed88d4939177cd05af
#
_entry.id   17083afd99dc83ed88d4939177cd05af
#
_cell.length_a   1.000
_cell.length_b   1.000
_cell.length_c   1.000
_cell.angle_alpha   90.00
_cell.angle_beta   90.00
_cell.angle_gamma   90.00
#
_symmetry.space_group_name_H-M   'P 1'
#
loop_
_entity.id
_entity.type
_entity.pdbx_description
1 polymer ?
#
loop_
_entity_poly.entity_id
_entity_poly.type
_entity_poly.pdbx_seq_one_letter_code
_entity_poly.pdbx_strand_id
1 'polypeptide(L)'
;MEEIKQHTNKLQKADVISTARKHWLFLILPFILILFGLVLLNFTFWWKLAGIVLILVQGAKTLSLLSVRWALTAHNLIITSGFLPWKKVYLQVPVFDIYEAYMTYGTLGHFLNYGNIFIRRTEGSTSQLSSTNMGSAKKFQEQVNRVVQEYKVKKNSVSLGHIQDSITKELKELCALKSGGMITEEEFSLLKRKIINGSNV
;
A
#
# COMPACT_ATOMS: atom_id res chain seq x y z
N MET A 1 18.23 -19.19 7.77
CA MET A 1 17.39 -17.99 8.01
C MET A 1 17.80 -16.80 7.14
N GLU A 2 19.09 -16.61 6.82
CA GLU A 2 19.57 -15.55 5.92
C GLU A 2 19.26 -15.81 4.45
N GLU A 3 19.31 -17.04 3.96
CA GLU A 3 18.98 -17.39 2.57
C GLU A 3 17.50 -17.10 2.23
N ILE A 4 16.59 -17.38 3.17
CA ILE A 4 15.16 -17.07 3.01
C ILE A 4 14.96 -15.55 2.92
N LYS A 5 15.70 -14.77 3.73
CA LYS A 5 15.67 -13.30 3.68
C LYS A 5 16.25 -12.75 2.37
N GLN A 6 17.29 -13.36 1.83
CA GLN A 6 17.87 -12.96 0.55
C GLN A 6 16.96 -13.31 -0.63
N HIS A 7 16.31 -14.48 -0.60
CA HIS A 7 15.36 -14.91 -1.63
C HIS A 7 14.11 -14.03 -1.62
N THR A 8 13.59 -13.69 -0.42
CA THR A 8 12.45 -12.77 -0.27
C THR A 8 12.82 -11.36 -0.73
N ASN A 9 14.02 -10.88 -0.46
CA ASN A 9 14.52 -9.59 -0.95
C ASN A 9 14.71 -9.55 -2.47
N LYS A 10 15.12 -10.65 -3.11
CA LYS A 10 15.25 -10.75 -4.58
C LYS A 10 13.90 -10.78 -5.28
N LEU A 11 12.95 -11.55 -4.78
CA LEU A 11 11.58 -11.61 -5.31
C LEU A 11 10.85 -10.27 -5.12
N GLN A 12 11.09 -9.61 -3.99
CA GLN A 12 10.52 -8.30 -3.68
C GLN A 12 11.05 -7.16 -4.56
N LYS A 13 12.27 -7.28 -5.09
CA LYS A 13 12.89 -6.28 -5.95
C LYS A 13 12.43 -6.37 -7.41
N ALA A 14 11.95 -7.53 -7.85
CA ALA A 14 11.51 -7.79 -9.22
C ALA A 14 10.09 -7.25 -9.52
N ASP A 15 9.21 -7.13 -8.50
CA ASP A 15 7.81 -6.77 -8.68
C ASP A 15 7.42 -5.38 -8.17
N VAL A 16 8.38 -4.49 -7.91
CA VAL A 16 8.10 -3.14 -7.42
C VAL A 16 7.56 -2.26 -8.54
N ILE A 17 6.29 -1.92 -8.48
CA ILE A 17 5.60 -1.04 -9.43
C ILE A 17 5.97 0.43 -9.16
N SER A 18 6.01 0.82 -7.88
CA SER A 18 6.28 2.20 -7.49
C SER A 18 6.94 2.30 -6.12
N THR A 19 7.76 3.34 -5.96
CA THR A 19 8.37 3.66 -4.67
C THR A 19 8.15 5.11 -4.30
N ALA A 20 7.88 5.38 -3.02
CA ALA A 20 7.84 6.72 -2.48
C ALA A 20 8.83 6.86 -1.32
N ARG A 21 9.50 8.00 -1.25
CA ARG A 21 10.49 8.35 -0.22
C ARG A 21 10.23 9.75 0.28
N LYS A 22 10.80 10.11 1.43
CA LYS A 22 10.77 11.49 1.91
C LYS A 22 11.37 12.44 0.87
N HIS A 23 10.74 13.61 0.72
CA HIS A 23 11.21 14.61 -0.24
C HIS A 23 12.52 15.25 0.24
N TRP A 24 13.46 15.48 -0.67
CA TRP A 24 14.79 16.00 -0.38
C TRP A 24 14.80 17.37 0.31
N LEU A 25 13.76 18.16 0.12
CA LEU A 25 13.62 19.49 0.74
C LEU A 25 13.71 19.40 2.28
N PHE A 26 13.18 18.33 2.87
CA PHE A 26 13.20 18.13 4.32
C PHE A 26 14.57 17.71 4.86
N LEU A 27 15.52 17.39 3.98
CA LEU A 27 16.92 17.15 4.32
C LEU A 27 17.73 18.44 4.39
N ILE A 28 17.28 19.54 3.75
CA ILE A 28 18.00 20.81 3.69
C ILE A 28 18.17 21.39 5.11
N LEU A 29 17.09 21.44 5.90
CA LEU A 29 17.14 22.03 7.23
C LEU A 29 18.14 21.31 8.17
N PRO A 30 18.08 19.98 8.33
CA PRO A 30 19.09 19.26 9.12
C PRO A 30 20.50 19.43 8.58
N PHE A 31 20.66 19.50 7.25
CA PHE A 31 21.98 19.71 6.64
C PHE A 31 22.58 21.07 6.95
N ILE A 32 21.78 22.15 6.88
CA ILE A 32 22.20 23.50 7.30
C ILE A 32 22.58 23.52 8.76
N LEU A 33 21.82 22.85 9.63
CA LEU A 33 22.10 22.76 11.05
C LEU A 33 23.37 21.95 11.36
N ILE A 34 23.70 20.94 10.56
CA ILE A 34 24.97 20.21 10.65
C ILE A 34 26.14 21.15 10.29
N LEU A 35 26.02 21.91 9.19
CA LEU A 35 27.00 22.90 8.79
C LEU A 35 27.22 23.96 9.89
N PHE A 36 26.13 24.47 10.46
CA PHE A 36 26.21 25.40 11.59
C PHE A 36 26.90 24.78 12.81
N GLY A 37 26.61 23.53 13.13
CA GLY A 37 27.31 22.77 14.17
C GLY A 37 28.82 22.67 13.94
N LEU A 38 29.25 22.47 12.66
CA LEU A 38 30.68 22.47 12.29
C LEU A 38 31.34 23.82 12.52
N VAL A 39 30.65 24.93 12.25
CA VAL A 39 31.15 26.27 12.54
C VAL A 39 31.36 26.47 14.05
N LEU A 40 30.43 25.98 14.87
CA LEU A 40 30.54 26.06 16.34
C LEU A 40 31.77 25.36 16.93
N LEU A 41 32.32 24.34 16.21
CA LEU A 41 33.55 23.64 16.64
C LEU A 41 34.80 24.54 16.66
N ASN A 42 34.76 25.70 15.99
CA ASN A 42 35.88 26.64 15.94
C ASN A 42 35.89 27.62 17.15
N PHE A 43 34.84 27.61 17.98
CA PHE A 43 34.74 28.49 19.11
C PHE A 43 35.30 27.89 20.40
N THR A 44 34.98 28.47 21.57
CA THR A 44 35.42 28.04 22.89
C THR A 44 34.84 26.66 23.27
N PHE A 45 35.36 26.05 24.32
CA PHE A 45 35.02 24.68 24.77
C PHE A 45 33.50 24.41 24.86
N TRP A 46 32.74 25.31 25.45
CA TRP A 46 31.30 25.14 25.60
C TRP A 46 30.56 25.11 24.25
N TRP A 47 30.98 25.93 23.27
CA TRP A 47 30.42 25.96 21.93
C TRP A 47 30.79 24.70 21.12
N LYS A 48 31.96 24.12 21.36
CA LYS A 48 32.36 22.84 20.76
C LYS A 48 31.42 21.73 21.22
N LEU A 49 31.11 21.63 22.52
CA LEU A 49 30.15 20.64 23.01
C LEU A 49 28.79 20.80 22.38
N ALA A 50 28.28 22.04 22.34
CA ALA A 50 27.01 22.35 21.69
C ALA A 50 27.00 21.95 20.19
N GLY A 51 28.09 22.24 19.47
CA GLY A 51 28.27 21.85 18.09
C GLY A 51 28.22 20.34 17.87
N ILE A 52 28.94 19.56 18.70
CA ILE A 52 28.93 18.08 18.65
C ILE A 52 27.51 17.52 18.87
N VAL A 53 26.83 17.99 19.91
CA VAL A 53 25.46 17.54 20.21
C VAL A 53 24.52 17.87 19.05
N LEU A 54 24.62 19.08 18.48
CA LEU A 54 23.81 19.49 17.33
C LEU A 54 24.04 18.59 16.12
N ILE A 55 25.30 18.29 15.77
CA ILE A 55 25.66 17.40 14.65
C ILE A 55 25.08 15.98 14.87
N LEU A 56 25.22 15.43 16.07
CA LEU A 56 24.72 14.08 16.39
C LEU A 56 23.20 14.00 16.26
N VAL A 57 22.48 14.99 16.83
CA VAL A 57 21.01 15.02 16.79
C VAL A 57 20.51 15.19 15.36
N GLN A 58 21.08 16.11 14.58
CA GLN A 58 20.66 16.35 13.20
C GLN A 58 21.08 15.21 12.27
N GLY A 59 22.23 14.59 12.50
CA GLY A 59 22.66 13.40 11.79
C GLY A 59 21.69 12.23 11.99
N ALA A 60 21.28 11.96 13.24
CA ALA A 60 20.28 10.94 13.54
C ALA A 60 18.93 11.22 12.88
N LYS A 61 18.45 12.48 12.87
CA LYS A 61 17.23 12.88 12.15
C LYS A 61 17.34 12.66 10.64
N THR A 62 18.44 13.06 10.03
CA THR A 62 18.69 12.87 8.59
C THR A 62 18.64 11.38 8.22
N LEU A 63 19.32 10.52 8.96
CA LEU A 63 19.31 9.07 8.76
C LEU A 63 17.90 8.49 8.93
N SER A 64 17.14 8.98 9.91
CA SER A 64 15.74 8.56 10.11
C SER A 64 14.85 8.94 8.93
N LEU A 65 14.99 10.15 8.39
CA LEU A 65 14.23 10.59 7.21
C LEU A 65 14.56 9.77 5.95
N LEU A 66 15.85 9.47 5.73
CA LEU A 66 16.31 8.70 4.59
C LEU A 66 15.88 7.23 4.65
N SER A 67 15.63 6.71 5.85
CA SER A 67 15.27 5.30 6.04
C SER A 67 13.79 5.00 5.72
N VAL A 68 12.93 6.01 5.64
CA VAL A 68 11.50 5.82 5.30
C VAL A 68 11.34 5.54 3.82
N ARG A 69 10.83 4.36 3.49
CA ARG A 69 10.56 3.92 2.12
C ARG A 69 9.22 3.21 2.05
N TRP A 70 8.43 3.56 1.06
CA TRP A 70 7.20 2.89 0.71
C TRP A 70 7.39 2.27 -0.68
N ALA A 71 7.09 1.00 -0.81
CA ALA A 71 7.19 0.26 -2.06
C ALA A 71 5.86 -0.43 -2.34
N LEU A 72 5.29 -0.17 -3.50
CA LEU A 72 4.09 -0.81 -4.00
C LEU A 72 4.48 -1.97 -4.91
N THR A 73 3.97 -3.16 -4.63
CA THR A 73 4.03 -4.32 -5.50
C THR A 73 2.63 -4.67 -6.00
N ALA A 74 2.51 -5.63 -6.91
CA ALA A 74 1.20 -6.09 -7.43
C ALA A 74 0.26 -6.63 -6.33
N HIS A 75 0.81 -7.15 -5.24
CA HIS A 75 0.02 -7.82 -4.19
C HIS A 75 0.07 -7.12 -2.84
N ASN A 76 1.14 -6.37 -2.55
CA ASN A 76 1.40 -5.80 -1.24
C ASN A 76 1.93 -4.37 -1.32
N LEU A 77 1.57 -3.56 -0.35
CA LEU A 77 2.24 -2.33 -0.02
C LEU A 77 3.22 -2.59 1.13
N ILE A 78 4.50 -2.29 0.90
CA ILE A 78 5.58 -2.51 1.84
C ILE A 78 6.04 -1.17 2.38
N ILE A 79 5.99 -1.02 3.68
CA ILE A 79 6.42 0.18 4.39
C ILE A 79 7.61 -0.18 5.24
N THR A 80 8.75 0.44 4.97
CA THR A 80 9.95 0.30 5.77
C THR A 80 10.31 1.62 6.41
N SER A 81 10.60 1.61 7.69
CA SER A 81 11.08 2.77 8.44
C SER A 81 12.05 2.36 9.54
N GLY A 82 12.92 3.26 9.96
CA GLY A 82 13.91 3.04 11.01
C GLY A 82 15.32 2.83 10.47
N PHE A 83 16.26 3.69 10.92
CA PHE A 83 17.67 3.59 10.52
C PHE A 83 18.50 2.70 11.47
N LEU A 84 18.05 2.53 12.72
CA LEU A 84 18.72 1.71 13.70
C LEU A 84 18.46 0.21 13.40
N PRO A 85 19.49 -0.63 13.43
CA PRO A 85 19.35 -2.06 13.11
C PRO A 85 18.39 -2.80 14.06
N TRP A 86 18.28 -2.35 15.31
CA TRP A 86 17.39 -2.91 16.33
C TRP A 86 15.99 -2.26 16.37
N LYS A 87 15.74 -1.16 15.61
CA LYS A 87 14.46 -0.45 15.57
C LYS A 87 13.99 -0.25 14.14
N LYS A 88 13.97 -1.32 13.35
CA LYS A 88 13.39 -1.32 12.02
C LYS A 88 11.93 -1.76 12.10
N VAL A 89 11.05 -0.94 11.54
CA VAL A 89 9.65 -1.30 11.33
C VAL A 89 9.51 -1.75 9.89
N TYR A 90 8.97 -2.93 9.71
CA TYR A 90 8.63 -3.52 8.43
C TYR A 90 7.16 -3.92 8.45
N LEU A 91 6.36 -3.21 7.69
CA LEU A 91 4.93 -3.45 7.61
C LEU A 91 4.56 -3.81 6.17
N GLN A 92 3.89 -4.93 6.01
CA GLN A 92 3.28 -5.34 4.74
C GLN A 92 1.76 -5.21 4.86
N VAL A 93 1.17 -4.49 3.92
CA VAL A 93 -0.27 -4.33 3.81
C VAL A 93 -0.70 -4.95 2.49
N PRO A 94 -1.51 -6.02 2.51
CA PRO A 94 -2.00 -6.61 1.28
C PRO A 94 -2.92 -5.63 0.53
N VAL A 95 -2.89 -5.67 -0.81
CA VAL A 95 -3.69 -4.77 -1.66
C VAL A 95 -5.19 -4.93 -1.41
N PHE A 96 -5.65 -6.15 -1.07
CA PHE A 96 -7.06 -6.39 -0.79
C PHE A 96 -7.59 -5.69 0.47
N ASP A 97 -6.68 -5.33 1.41
CA ASP A 97 -7.00 -4.60 2.64
C ASP A 97 -6.96 -3.07 2.43
N ILE A 98 -6.51 -2.61 1.27
CA ILE A 98 -6.48 -1.18 0.95
C ILE A 98 -7.83 -0.78 0.34
N TYR A 99 -8.53 0.12 1.03
CA TYR A 99 -9.77 0.69 0.52
C TYR A 99 -9.48 1.77 -0.53
N GLU A 100 -8.67 2.77 -0.16
CA GLU A 100 -8.23 3.86 -1.02
C GLU A 100 -6.94 4.51 -0.51
N ALA A 101 -6.20 5.15 -1.41
CA ALA A 101 -5.12 6.06 -1.08
C ALA A 101 -5.53 7.49 -1.45
N TYR A 102 -5.37 8.43 -0.51
CA TYR A 102 -5.55 9.84 -0.78
C TYR A 102 -4.36 10.66 -0.29
N MET A 103 -4.26 11.88 -0.73
CA MET A 103 -3.18 12.74 -0.36
C MET A 103 -3.64 14.16 -0.07
N THR A 104 -2.84 14.86 0.74
CA THR A 104 -3.03 16.27 1.02
C THR A 104 -1.75 17.04 0.69
N TYR A 105 -1.92 18.22 0.14
CA TYR A 105 -0.84 19.16 -0.11
C TYR A 105 -0.94 20.37 0.82
N GLY A 106 0.23 20.91 1.20
CA GLY A 106 0.30 22.31 1.58
C GLY A 106 0.54 23.19 0.33
N THR A 107 0.49 24.51 0.48
CA THR A 107 0.76 25.47 -0.60
C THR A 107 2.09 25.22 -1.30
N LEU A 108 3.16 25.02 -0.56
CA LEU A 108 4.49 24.68 -1.10
C LEU A 108 4.55 23.25 -1.69
N GLY A 109 3.77 22.33 -1.15
CA GLY A 109 3.71 20.95 -1.62
C GLY A 109 3.21 20.82 -3.05
N HIS A 110 2.29 21.70 -3.44
CA HIS A 110 1.78 21.74 -4.80
C HIS A 110 2.88 22.14 -5.83
N PHE A 111 3.64 23.16 -5.53
CA PHE A 111 4.73 23.63 -6.42
C PHE A 111 5.92 22.68 -6.45
N LEU A 112 6.28 22.09 -5.32
CA LEU A 112 7.47 21.25 -5.15
C LEU A 112 7.19 19.75 -5.28
N ASN A 113 5.96 19.38 -5.62
CA ASN A 113 5.53 18.02 -5.90
C ASN A 113 5.76 17.03 -4.74
N TYR A 114 5.51 17.50 -3.50
CA TYR A 114 5.49 16.66 -2.32
C TYR A 114 4.15 16.79 -1.56
N GLY A 115 3.79 15.75 -0.82
CA GLY A 115 2.55 15.75 -0.04
C GLY A 115 2.54 14.70 1.04
N ASN A 116 1.47 14.73 1.82
CA ASN A 116 1.20 13.70 2.81
C ASN A 116 0.33 12.62 2.16
N ILE A 117 0.76 11.38 2.25
CA ILE A 117 0.03 10.22 1.74
C ILE A 117 -0.68 9.55 2.90
N PHE A 118 -1.96 9.25 2.67
CA PHE A 118 -2.81 8.53 3.60
C PHE A 118 -3.37 7.31 2.88
N ILE A 119 -3.31 6.17 3.53
CA ILE A 119 -3.88 4.92 3.04
C ILE A 119 -4.92 4.47 4.03
N ARG A 120 -6.17 4.41 3.57
CA ARG A 120 -7.28 3.87 4.34
C ARG A 120 -7.36 2.37 4.12
N ARG A 121 -7.46 1.62 5.21
CA ARG A 121 -7.60 0.18 5.20
C ARG A 121 -9.06 -0.22 5.40
N THR A 122 -9.41 -1.39 4.87
CA THR A 122 -10.77 -1.94 5.00
C THR A 122 -11.01 -2.50 6.40
N GLU A 123 -9.98 -3.15 6.98
CA GLU A 123 -10.06 -3.80 8.29
C GLU A 123 -8.82 -3.49 9.14
N GLY A 124 -9.01 -3.50 10.47
CA GLY A 124 -7.93 -3.42 11.46
C GLY A 124 -8.01 -2.25 12.44
N SER A 125 -7.34 -2.38 13.58
CA SER A 125 -7.34 -1.38 14.66
C SER A 125 -6.64 -0.07 14.26
N THR A 126 -5.78 -0.08 13.25
CA THR A 126 -5.18 1.10 12.65
C THR A 126 -5.78 1.28 11.26
N SER A 127 -6.95 1.89 11.21
CA SER A 127 -7.71 2.09 9.97
C SER A 127 -7.01 2.99 8.93
N GLN A 128 -5.97 3.73 9.34
CA GLN A 128 -5.28 4.68 8.48
C GLN A 128 -3.78 4.66 8.68
N LEU A 129 -3.06 4.43 7.58
CA LEU A 129 -1.62 4.60 7.52
C LEU A 129 -1.29 5.95 6.90
N SER A 130 -0.38 6.70 7.51
CA SER A 130 0.01 8.02 7.01
C SER A 130 1.52 8.18 6.93
N SER A 131 1.96 8.94 5.93
CA SER A 131 3.33 9.41 5.85
C SER A 131 3.36 10.82 5.30
N THR A 132 4.00 11.70 6.06
CA THR A 132 4.13 13.11 5.71
C THR A 132 5.30 13.36 4.77
N ASN A 133 5.22 14.42 3.97
CA ASN A 133 6.35 14.95 3.19
C ASN A 133 6.99 13.93 2.23
N MET A 134 6.14 13.16 1.54
CA MET A 134 6.58 12.18 0.54
C MET A 134 6.78 12.86 -0.81
N GLY A 135 7.92 12.59 -1.44
CA GLY A 135 8.17 13.02 -2.81
C GLY A 135 7.36 12.20 -3.80
N SER A 136 6.94 12.85 -4.91
CA SER A 136 6.10 12.23 -5.95
C SER A 136 4.81 11.59 -5.41
N ALA A 137 4.23 12.19 -4.38
CA ALA A 137 3.08 11.67 -3.65
C ALA A 137 1.88 11.41 -4.58
N LYS A 138 1.63 12.31 -5.53
CA LYS A 138 0.55 12.18 -6.52
C LYS A 138 0.70 10.91 -7.36
N LYS A 139 1.88 10.74 -7.96
CA LYS A 139 2.18 9.55 -8.79
C LYS A 139 2.01 8.25 -8.02
N PHE A 140 2.49 8.23 -6.77
CA PHE A 140 2.38 7.06 -5.92
C PHE A 140 0.92 6.75 -5.55
N GLN A 141 0.15 7.76 -5.17
CA GLN A 141 -1.28 7.64 -4.86
C GLN A 141 -2.08 7.11 -6.06
N GLU A 142 -1.85 7.66 -7.25
CA GLU A 142 -2.51 7.22 -8.49
C GLU A 142 -2.21 5.74 -8.78
N GLN A 143 -0.96 5.32 -8.58
CA GLN A 143 -0.56 3.91 -8.80
C GLN A 143 -1.14 2.96 -7.76
N VAL A 144 -1.19 3.36 -6.49
CA VAL A 144 -1.85 2.57 -5.44
C VAL A 144 -3.33 2.37 -5.81
N ASN A 145 -4.04 3.44 -6.14
CA ASN A 145 -5.45 3.35 -6.49
C ASN A 145 -5.69 2.53 -7.76
N ARG A 146 -4.79 2.59 -8.76
CA ARG A 146 -4.85 1.75 -9.96
C ARG A 146 -4.75 0.27 -9.59
N VAL A 147 -3.74 -0.12 -8.84
CA VAL A 147 -3.54 -1.53 -8.42
C VAL A 147 -4.72 -2.04 -7.59
N VAL A 148 -5.26 -1.20 -6.70
CA VAL A 148 -6.46 -1.53 -5.90
C VAL A 148 -7.68 -1.74 -6.82
N GLN A 149 -7.88 -0.89 -7.81
CA GLN A 149 -8.99 -1.02 -8.76
C GLN A 149 -8.85 -2.26 -9.63
N GLU A 150 -7.67 -2.53 -10.17
CA GLU A 150 -7.37 -3.75 -10.93
C GLU A 150 -7.67 -5.01 -10.11
N TYR A 151 -7.29 -5.01 -8.83
CA TYR A 151 -7.60 -6.11 -7.92
C TYR A 151 -9.11 -6.28 -7.70
N LYS A 152 -9.85 -5.19 -7.48
CA LYS A 152 -11.31 -5.21 -7.29
C LYS A 152 -12.03 -5.74 -8.55
N VAL A 153 -11.64 -5.26 -9.72
CA VAL A 153 -12.20 -5.73 -11.00
C VAL A 153 -11.94 -7.21 -11.19
N LYS A 154 -10.69 -7.66 -10.97
CA LYS A 154 -10.33 -9.08 -11.10
C LYS A 154 -11.10 -9.97 -10.12
N LYS A 155 -11.25 -9.54 -8.87
CA LYS A 155 -12.03 -10.25 -7.86
C LYS A 155 -13.49 -10.38 -8.27
N ASN A 156 -14.09 -9.30 -8.75
CA ASN A 156 -15.49 -9.29 -9.18
C ASN A 156 -15.71 -10.16 -10.43
N SER A 157 -14.78 -10.15 -11.39
CA SER A 157 -14.90 -11.00 -12.59
C SER A 157 -14.81 -12.51 -12.25
N VAL A 158 -13.93 -12.87 -11.31
CA VAL A 158 -13.84 -14.27 -10.84
C VAL A 158 -15.11 -14.67 -10.08
N SER A 159 -15.64 -13.81 -9.24
CA SER A 159 -16.89 -14.06 -8.52
C SER A 159 -18.08 -14.25 -9.47
N LEU A 160 -18.20 -13.36 -10.47
CA LEU A 160 -19.24 -13.48 -11.50
C LEU A 160 -19.11 -14.75 -12.34
N GLY A 161 -17.87 -15.15 -12.68
CA GLY A 161 -17.60 -16.42 -13.37
C GLY A 161 -18.07 -17.63 -12.58
N HIS A 162 -17.78 -17.69 -11.29
CA HIS A 162 -18.25 -18.78 -10.42
C HIS A 162 -19.76 -18.84 -10.31
N ILE A 163 -20.43 -17.68 -10.18
CA ILE A 163 -21.90 -17.62 -10.14
C ILE A 163 -22.48 -18.13 -11.47
N GLN A 164 -21.93 -17.70 -12.60
CA GLN A 164 -22.39 -18.12 -13.92
C GLN A 164 -22.20 -19.63 -14.15
N ASP A 165 -21.07 -20.18 -13.71
CA ASP A 165 -20.79 -21.63 -13.80
C ASP A 165 -21.76 -22.44 -12.91
N SER A 166 -22.05 -21.96 -11.69
CA SER A 166 -23.03 -22.59 -10.79
C SER A 166 -24.41 -22.62 -11.42
N ILE A 167 -24.90 -21.47 -11.91
CA ILE A 167 -26.21 -21.37 -12.59
C ILE A 167 -26.28 -22.31 -13.79
N THR A 168 -25.22 -22.35 -14.60
CA THR A 168 -25.19 -23.20 -15.79
C THR A 168 -25.24 -24.68 -15.42
N LYS A 169 -24.57 -25.07 -14.34
CA LYS A 169 -24.60 -26.44 -13.83
C LYS A 169 -25.99 -26.81 -13.32
N GLU A 170 -26.60 -25.96 -12.48
CA GLU A 170 -27.95 -26.18 -11.95
C GLU A 170 -29.00 -26.26 -13.07
N LEU A 171 -28.90 -25.42 -14.10
CA LEU A 171 -29.78 -25.49 -15.26
C LEU A 171 -29.60 -26.78 -16.07
N LYS A 172 -28.37 -27.28 -16.22
CA LYS A 172 -28.13 -28.58 -16.89
C LYS A 172 -28.72 -29.77 -16.13
N GLU A 173 -28.56 -29.74 -14.77
CA GLU A 173 -29.16 -30.75 -13.90
C GLU A 173 -30.68 -30.72 -13.99
N LEU A 174 -31.28 -29.54 -13.99
CA LEU A 174 -32.72 -29.35 -14.16
C LEU A 174 -33.24 -29.86 -15.49
N CYS A 175 -32.49 -29.61 -16.57
CA CYS A 175 -32.82 -30.16 -17.91
C CYS A 175 -32.73 -31.68 -17.93
N ALA A 176 -31.75 -32.29 -17.25
CA ALA A 176 -31.62 -33.73 -17.15
C ALA A 176 -32.79 -34.36 -16.39
N LEU A 177 -33.24 -33.77 -15.30
CA LEU A 177 -34.41 -34.23 -14.55
C LEU A 177 -35.68 -34.15 -15.37
N LYS A 178 -35.86 -33.10 -16.17
CA LYS A 178 -36.98 -32.98 -17.09
C LYS A 178 -36.96 -34.06 -18.19
N SER A 179 -35.80 -34.27 -18.84
CA SER A 179 -35.64 -35.28 -19.86
C SER A 179 -35.81 -36.71 -19.31
N GLY A 180 -35.50 -36.97 -18.07
CA GLY A 180 -35.71 -38.20 -17.34
C GLY A 180 -37.16 -38.43 -16.86
N GLY A 181 -38.06 -37.46 -17.11
CA GLY A 181 -39.47 -37.56 -16.69
C GLY A 181 -39.69 -37.45 -15.18
N MET A 182 -38.69 -36.98 -14.42
CA MET A 182 -38.74 -36.87 -12.98
C MET A 182 -39.48 -35.61 -12.49
N ILE A 183 -39.62 -34.61 -13.38
CA ILE A 183 -40.33 -33.34 -13.09
C ILE A 183 -41.27 -32.98 -14.23
N THR A 184 -42.37 -32.31 -13.88
CA THR A 184 -43.36 -31.82 -14.81
C THR A 184 -42.90 -30.51 -15.49
N GLU A 185 -43.56 -30.11 -16.58
CA GLU A 185 -43.29 -28.86 -17.28
C GLU A 185 -43.51 -27.65 -16.36
N GLU A 186 -44.52 -27.69 -15.52
CA GLU A 186 -44.83 -26.60 -14.56
C GLU A 186 -43.76 -26.47 -13.47
N GLU A 187 -43.32 -27.59 -12.90
CA GLU A 187 -42.22 -27.63 -11.91
C GLU A 187 -40.90 -27.15 -12.54
N PHE A 188 -40.60 -27.60 -13.76
CA PHE A 188 -39.40 -27.11 -14.49
C PHE A 188 -39.42 -25.59 -14.68
N SER A 189 -40.54 -25.04 -15.10
CA SER A 189 -40.67 -23.60 -15.31
C SER A 189 -40.53 -22.78 -14.02
N LEU A 190 -41.08 -23.27 -12.92
CA LEU A 190 -40.95 -22.70 -11.58
C LEU A 190 -39.51 -22.73 -11.08
N LEU A 191 -38.85 -23.88 -11.14
CA LEU A 191 -37.48 -24.06 -10.70
C LEU A 191 -36.50 -23.25 -11.55
N LYS A 192 -36.65 -23.23 -12.86
CA LYS A 192 -35.87 -22.39 -13.78
C LYS A 192 -35.96 -20.91 -13.40
N ARG A 193 -37.16 -20.40 -13.14
CA ARG A 193 -37.38 -19.01 -12.72
C ARG A 193 -36.70 -18.72 -11.37
N LYS A 194 -36.76 -19.68 -10.45
CA LYS A 194 -36.12 -19.52 -9.13
C LYS A 194 -34.60 -19.46 -9.22
N ILE A 195 -33.96 -20.30 -10.06
CA ILE A 195 -32.51 -20.28 -10.31
C ILE A 195 -32.09 -18.94 -10.93
N ILE A 196 -32.80 -18.48 -11.96
CA ILE A 196 -32.49 -17.22 -12.65
C ILE A 196 -32.70 -16.00 -11.75
N ASN A 197 -33.77 -15.96 -10.98
CA ASN A 197 -34.08 -14.82 -10.11
C ASN A 197 -33.30 -14.85 -8.79
N GLY A 198 -32.92 -16.02 -8.28
CA GLY A 198 -32.10 -16.16 -7.08
C GLY A 198 -30.65 -15.71 -7.24
N SER A 199 -30.16 -15.54 -8.48
CA SER A 199 -28.84 -15.04 -8.82
C SER A 199 -28.74 -13.49 -8.86
N ASN A 200 -29.86 -12.79 -8.68
CA ASN A 200 -29.94 -11.31 -8.75
C ASN A 200 -30.00 -10.65 -7.37
N VAL A 201 -29.65 -11.35 -6.27
CA VAL A 201 -29.61 -10.80 -4.90
C VAL A 201 -28.18 -10.63 -4.40
#